data_6bcf998a1dad7b4c706b581df298dc03
#
_entry.id   6bcf998a1dad7b4c706b581df298dc03
#
_cell.length_a   1.000
_cell.length_b   1.000
_cell.length_c   1.000
_cell.angle_alpha   90.00
_cell.angle_beta   90.00
_cell.angle_gamma   90.00
#
_symmetry.space_group_name_H-M   'P 1'
#
loop_
_entity.id
_entity.type
_entity.pdbx_description
1 polymer ?
#
loop_
_entity_poly.entity_id
_entity_poly.type
_entity_poly.pdbx_seq_one_letter_code
_entity_poly.pdbx_strand_id
1 'polypeptide(L)'
;MHAPNVAGRRAEREIERVSWRDHHRQSVVMPPTMDTVTRFDDDGLRVVLSSSSVYPESTAAAFALASRLGYHGVEIMVGTDATSADPHALAELASYHQVPVTAIHAPTLLLTQRVWGTDPWAKLERAGEAAATLGAAVVVVHPPFRWQRNYASVFTDGIRRLEANTGLIYAVENMYPWRGPGGGEVRAYAPSWDSSLLDCDHLTLDLSHAAIARQHSVELVRDWGERLAHVHLTDGTDGPTDQHLLPGEGDQDPGAVIDELMRTGYTGQVVAEVSTRGMTRHERAAALKRTLDFIQVRVGLTERPSS
;
A
#
# COMPACT_ATOMS: atom_id res chain seq x y z
N MET A 1 -50.03 -62.47 -5.46
CA MET A 1 -49.37 -62.20 -4.20
C MET A 1 -48.72 -60.80 -4.32
N HIS A 2 -49.02 -59.98 -3.40
CA HIS A 2 -48.89 -58.53 -3.35
C HIS A 2 -47.49 -57.99 -3.58
N ALA A 3 -47.39 -56.96 -4.43
CA ALA A 3 -46.34 -55.98 -4.41
C ALA A 3 -46.79 -54.74 -3.65
N PRO A 4 -45.99 -54.11 -2.78
CA PRO A 4 -46.30 -52.78 -2.28
C PRO A 4 -45.55 -51.70 -3.06
N ASN A 5 -46.33 -50.70 -3.37
CA ASN A 5 -46.08 -49.38 -3.90
C ASN A 5 -45.06 -48.60 -3.07
N VAL A 6 -44.00 -48.06 -3.70
CA VAL A 6 -43.10 -47.08 -3.10
C VAL A 6 -43.24 -45.76 -3.84
N ALA A 7 -44.11 -44.90 -3.32
CA ALA A 7 -44.22 -43.53 -3.75
C ALA A 7 -42.95 -42.74 -3.40
N GLY A 8 -42.31 -42.18 -4.43
CA GLY A 8 -41.17 -41.29 -4.26
C GLY A 8 -41.53 -40.00 -3.58
N ARG A 9 -40.85 -39.68 -2.50
CA ARG A 9 -40.84 -38.35 -1.91
C ARG A 9 -39.67 -37.57 -2.49
N ARG A 10 -39.97 -36.68 -3.40
CA ARG A 10 -39.09 -35.54 -3.72
C ARG A 10 -38.96 -34.67 -2.48
N ALA A 11 -37.82 -34.66 -1.85
CA ALA A 11 -37.47 -33.63 -0.90
C ALA A 11 -37.04 -32.39 -1.70
N GLU A 12 -37.91 -31.44 -1.82
CA GLU A 12 -37.59 -30.10 -2.24
C GLU A 12 -36.76 -29.49 -1.10
N ARG A 13 -35.44 -29.23 -1.38
CA ARG A 13 -34.62 -28.40 -0.51
C ARG A 13 -34.99 -26.96 -0.78
N GLU A 14 -35.77 -26.42 0.10
CA GLU A 14 -36.02 -25.00 0.25
C GLU A 14 -34.68 -24.35 0.64
N ILE A 15 -34.13 -23.54 -0.30
CA ILE A 15 -32.99 -22.68 0.00
C ILE A 15 -33.56 -21.53 0.79
N GLU A 16 -33.37 -21.57 2.11
CA GLU A 16 -33.61 -20.42 2.98
C GLU A 16 -32.75 -19.25 2.50
N ARG A 17 -33.39 -18.28 1.88
CA ARG A 17 -32.86 -16.94 1.71
C ARG A 17 -32.80 -16.31 3.09
N VAL A 18 -31.65 -16.37 3.73
CA VAL A 18 -31.37 -15.59 4.92
C VAL A 18 -31.48 -14.11 4.55
N SER A 19 -32.59 -13.51 4.97
CA SER A 19 -32.85 -12.09 4.88
C SER A 19 -31.87 -11.34 5.77
N TRP A 20 -30.99 -10.54 5.19
CA TRP A 20 -30.08 -9.62 5.86
C TRP A 20 -30.76 -8.35 6.37
N ARG A 21 -32.05 -8.40 6.65
CA ARG A 21 -32.79 -7.28 7.25
C ARG A 21 -33.34 -7.73 8.58
N ASP A 22 -32.88 -7.09 9.64
CA ASP A 22 -33.34 -7.11 11.01
C ASP A 22 -32.46 -7.83 12.04
N HIS A 23 -31.25 -7.31 12.28
CA HIS A 23 -30.62 -7.30 13.61
C HIS A 23 -29.46 -6.31 13.56
N HIS A 24 -29.74 -5.04 13.76
CA HIS A 24 -28.89 -4.05 14.41
C HIS A 24 -29.46 -2.64 14.21
N ARG A 25 -30.57 -2.35 14.88
CA ARG A 25 -30.87 -0.98 15.30
C ARG A 25 -30.15 -0.72 16.62
N GLN A 26 -28.82 -0.66 16.57
CA GLN A 26 -28.08 0.12 17.55
C GLN A 26 -27.70 1.43 16.86
N SER A 27 -27.97 2.52 17.57
CA SER A 27 -27.75 3.90 17.17
C SER A 27 -26.36 4.03 16.57
N VAL A 28 -26.27 4.07 15.24
CA VAL A 28 -25.07 4.52 14.54
C VAL A 28 -24.98 5.99 14.87
N VAL A 29 -24.08 6.34 15.79
CA VAL A 29 -23.58 7.71 15.90
C VAL A 29 -22.95 7.95 14.54
N MET A 30 -23.61 8.77 13.72
CA MET A 30 -23.06 9.23 12.45
C MET A 30 -21.67 9.79 12.73
N PRO A 31 -20.63 9.33 12.05
CA PRO A 31 -19.34 10.00 12.10
C PRO A 31 -19.55 11.47 11.70
N PRO A 32 -18.76 12.40 12.25
CA PRO A 32 -18.88 13.81 11.90
C PRO A 32 -18.83 13.94 10.38
N THR A 33 -19.75 14.76 9.87
CA THR A 33 -19.94 15.07 8.44
C THR A 33 -18.60 15.23 7.73
N MET A 34 -18.49 14.70 6.51
CA MET A 34 -17.34 14.63 5.59
C MET A 34 -16.60 15.96 5.29
N ASP A 35 -16.73 16.98 6.12
CA ASP A 35 -16.03 18.26 5.98
C ASP A 35 -14.63 18.29 6.66
N THR A 36 -14.16 17.18 7.19
CA THR A 36 -12.84 17.06 7.83
C THR A 36 -11.97 15.92 7.30
N VAL A 37 -12.13 15.48 6.07
CA VAL A 37 -10.98 15.00 5.32
C VAL A 37 -10.14 16.26 5.13
N THR A 38 -9.07 16.39 5.90
CA THR A 38 -8.10 17.47 5.73
C THR A 38 -7.67 17.41 4.26
N ARG A 39 -8.36 18.18 3.40
CA ARG A 39 -7.78 18.65 2.14
C ARG A 39 -6.59 19.44 2.63
N PHE A 40 -5.48 18.87 2.44
CA PHE A 40 -4.23 19.48 2.77
C PHE A 40 -4.09 20.67 1.83
N ASP A 41 -4.22 21.86 2.34
CA ASP A 41 -4.12 23.15 1.63
C ASP A 41 -2.68 23.49 1.24
N ASP A 42 -1.87 22.49 0.86
CA ASP A 42 -0.53 22.74 0.35
C ASP A 42 -0.41 22.05 -1.02
N ASP A 43 -0.37 22.86 -2.07
CA ASP A 43 -0.35 22.45 -3.49
C ASP A 43 0.93 21.69 -3.91
N GLY A 44 1.67 21.11 -2.96
CA GLY A 44 2.95 20.46 -3.15
C GLY A 44 2.93 18.95 -2.99
N LEU A 45 3.87 18.28 -3.67
CA LEU A 45 4.19 16.86 -3.50
C LEU A 45 4.60 16.56 -2.05
N ARG A 46 4.01 15.53 -1.44
CA ARG A 46 4.32 15.15 -0.05
C ARG A 46 5.38 14.09 0.01
N VAL A 47 6.33 14.29 0.92
CA VAL A 47 7.37 13.31 1.19
C VAL A 47 7.07 12.60 2.50
N VAL A 48 6.80 11.31 2.43
CA VAL A 48 6.31 10.47 3.52
C VAL A 48 7.35 9.40 3.86
N LEU A 49 7.41 8.97 5.11
CA LEU A 49 8.29 7.87 5.53
C LEU A 49 7.50 6.57 5.65
N SER A 50 7.92 5.51 4.95
CA SER A 50 7.38 4.17 5.22
C SER A 50 7.88 3.64 6.57
N SER A 51 6.99 3.06 7.36
CA SER A 51 7.37 2.40 8.62
C SER A 51 8.22 1.15 8.40
N SER A 52 8.22 0.58 7.18
CA SER A 52 9.12 -0.51 6.79
C SER A 52 10.58 -0.08 6.81
N SER A 53 10.85 1.19 6.48
CA SER A 53 12.20 1.75 6.37
C SER A 53 12.94 1.87 7.70
N VAL A 54 12.25 1.72 8.83
CA VAL A 54 12.90 1.75 10.14
C VAL A 54 13.22 0.36 10.69
N TYR A 55 12.79 -0.70 10.00
CA TYR A 55 13.05 -2.07 10.47
C TYR A 55 14.56 -2.32 10.71
N PRO A 56 14.95 -2.96 11.84
CA PRO A 56 14.14 -3.73 12.78
C PRO A 56 13.58 -2.92 13.98
N GLU A 57 13.57 -1.60 13.95
CA GLU A 57 12.92 -0.81 14.98
C GLU A 57 11.38 -0.87 14.84
N SER A 58 10.67 -0.47 15.90
CA SER A 58 9.21 -0.54 15.93
C SER A 58 8.55 0.54 15.09
N THR A 59 7.25 0.37 14.82
CA THR A 59 6.40 1.38 14.18
C THR A 59 6.46 2.74 14.91
N ALA A 60 6.57 2.75 16.24
CA ALA A 60 6.73 3.99 17.00
C ALA A 60 8.02 4.75 16.65
N ALA A 61 9.09 4.03 16.29
CA ALA A 61 10.33 4.66 15.84
C ALA A 61 10.18 5.40 14.50
N ALA A 62 9.28 4.94 13.62
CA ALA A 62 8.98 5.62 12.38
C ALA A 62 8.39 7.03 12.63
N PHE A 63 7.43 7.15 13.54
CA PHE A 63 6.87 8.44 13.92
C PHE A 63 7.92 9.38 14.53
N ALA A 64 8.73 8.85 15.45
CA ALA A 64 9.81 9.64 16.07
C ALA A 64 10.84 10.14 15.05
N LEU A 65 11.20 9.29 14.08
CA LEU A 65 12.13 9.66 13.01
C LEU A 65 11.49 10.63 12.02
N ALA A 66 10.25 10.39 11.59
CA ALA A 66 9.53 11.26 10.67
C ALA A 66 9.41 12.69 11.25
N SER A 67 8.98 12.82 12.51
CA SER A 67 8.91 14.10 13.21
C SER A 67 10.27 14.80 13.28
N ARG A 68 11.29 14.08 13.72
CA ARG A 68 12.64 14.65 13.89
C ARG A 68 13.31 15.06 12.59
N LEU A 69 13.07 14.31 11.50
CA LEU A 69 13.72 14.55 10.21
C LEU A 69 12.94 15.53 9.33
N GLY A 70 11.65 15.76 9.61
CA GLY A 70 10.80 16.66 8.86
C GLY A 70 10.06 16.02 7.68
N TYR A 71 9.73 14.74 7.77
CA TYR A 71 8.80 14.11 6.83
C TYR A 71 7.37 14.63 7.04
N HIS A 72 6.58 14.72 5.97
CA HIS A 72 5.22 15.25 6.04
C HIS A 72 4.20 14.27 6.65
N GLY A 73 4.56 12.99 6.77
CA GLY A 73 3.69 11.94 7.31
C GLY A 73 4.38 10.60 7.37
N VAL A 74 3.62 9.59 7.80
CA VAL A 74 4.05 8.19 7.83
C VAL A 74 3.08 7.35 7.02
N GLU A 75 3.62 6.43 6.22
CA GLU A 75 2.89 5.28 5.73
C GLU A 75 3.09 4.10 6.69
N ILE A 76 2.01 3.44 7.06
CA ILE A 76 2.05 2.28 7.95
C ILE A 76 2.06 0.98 7.15
N MET A 77 3.19 0.31 7.13
CA MET A 77 3.29 -1.07 6.70
C MET A 77 2.69 -1.96 7.81
N VAL A 78 1.47 -2.43 7.61
CA VAL A 78 0.80 -3.29 8.58
C VAL A 78 1.46 -4.67 8.58
N GLY A 79 2.08 -5.02 9.70
CA GLY A 79 2.91 -6.20 9.82
C GLY A 79 2.78 -6.93 11.16
N THR A 80 3.85 -7.60 11.55
CA THR A 80 3.90 -8.38 12.80
C THR A 80 4.12 -7.54 14.06
N ASP A 81 4.51 -6.27 13.92
CA ASP A 81 4.49 -5.31 15.04
C ASP A 81 3.03 -5.01 15.38
N ALA A 82 2.62 -5.35 16.60
CA ALA A 82 1.23 -5.19 17.05
C ALA A 82 0.75 -3.74 16.94
N THR A 83 1.65 -2.76 17.14
CA THR A 83 1.33 -1.34 17.02
C THR A 83 0.91 -0.98 15.60
N SER A 84 1.53 -1.57 14.56
CA SER A 84 1.17 -1.31 13.16
C SER A 84 -0.24 -1.77 12.80
N ALA A 85 -0.79 -2.70 13.57
CA ALA A 85 -2.11 -3.30 13.35
C ALA A 85 -3.21 -2.70 14.24
N ASP A 86 -2.88 -1.71 15.08
CA ASP A 86 -3.80 -1.06 16.03
C ASP A 86 -4.01 0.42 15.67
N PRO A 87 -5.15 0.79 15.03
CA PRO A 87 -5.41 2.18 14.66
C PRO A 87 -5.46 3.16 15.84
N HIS A 88 -5.84 2.71 17.03
CA HIS A 88 -5.87 3.59 18.21
C HIS A 88 -4.45 3.92 18.68
N ALA A 89 -3.58 2.92 18.77
CA ALA A 89 -2.17 3.15 19.10
C ALA A 89 -1.47 4.03 18.05
N LEU A 90 -1.80 3.85 16.77
CA LEU A 90 -1.30 4.70 15.67
C LEU A 90 -1.78 6.15 15.80
N ALA A 91 -3.05 6.38 16.15
CA ALA A 91 -3.59 7.72 16.38
C ALA A 91 -2.91 8.43 17.56
N GLU A 92 -2.62 7.68 18.65
CA GLU A 92 -1.87 8.22 19.79
C GLU A 92 -0.45 8.64 19.38
N LEU A 93 0.25 7.79 18.59
CA LEU A 93 1.59 8.11 18.08
C LEU A 93 1.57 9.32 17.13
N ALA A 94 0.61 9.38 16.22
CA ALA A 94 0.44 10.49 15.28
C ALA A 94 0.23 11.81 16.04
N SER A 95 -0.63 11.80 17.06
CA SER A 95 -0.89 12.96 17.93
C SER A 95 0.33 13.35 18.75
N TYR A 96 1.02 12.37 19.37
CA TYR A 96 2.18 12.63 20.21
C TYR A 96 3.35 13.23 19.41
N HIS A 97 3.64 12.69 18.23
CA HIS A 97 4.74 13.13 17.38
C HIS A 97 4.37 14.27 16.43
N GLN A 98 3.10 14.67 16.36
CA GLN A 98 2.56 15.66 15.42
C GLN A 98 2.90 15.31 13.96
N VAL A 99 2.75 14.01 13.62
CA VAL A 99 3.01 13.46 12.28
C VAL A 99 1.79 12.63 11.87
N PRO A 100 1.07 12.99 10.80
CA PRO A 100 -0.11 12.25 10.37
C PRO A 100 0.27 10.90 9.76
N VAL A 101 -0.66 9.93 9.87
CA VAL A 101 -0.66 8.74 9.01
C VAL A 101 -1.33 9.13 7.69
N THR A 102 -0.65 8.92 6.57
CA THR A 102 -1.13 9.37 5.25
C THR A 102 -1.50 8.21 4.32
N ALA A 103 -0.96 7.02 4.59
CA ALA A 103 -1.29 5.80 3.87
C ALA A 103 -1.22 4.57 4.79
N ILE A 104 -2.00 3.55 4.45
CA ILE A 104 -1.98 2.23 5.07
C ILE A 104 -1.56 1.20 4.01
N HIS A 105 -0.46 0.54 4.22
CA HIS A 105 -0.04 -0.59 3.39
C HIS A 105 -0.64 -1.88 3.94
N ALA A 106 -1.58 -2.47 3.21
CA ALA A 106 -2.38 -3.60 3.68
C ALA A 106 -1.53 -4.88 3.84
N PRO A 107 -1.81 -5.74 4.87
CA PRO A 107 -1.02 -6.93 5.16
C PRO A 107 -1.36 -8.10 4.23
N THR A 108 -1.07 -7.95 2.94
CA THR A 108 -1.41 -8.94 1.90
C THR A 108 -0.26 -9.87 1.51
N LEU A 109 0.95 -9.64 2.04
CA LEU A 109 2.13 -10.50 1.83
C LEU A 109 2.03 -11.85 2.55
N LEU A 110 2.85 -12.82 2.12
CA LEU A 110 2.94 -14.15 2.75
C LEU A 110 3.32 -14.08 4.22
N LEU A 111 4.23 -13.19 4.60
CA LEU A 111 4.69 -13.04 5.98
C LEU A 111 3.62 -12.45 6.90
N THR A 112 2.67 -11.71 6.35
CA THR A 112 1.58 -11.05 7.08
C THR A 112 0.25 -11.78 6.98
N GLN A 113 0.24 -13.04 6.48
CA GLN A 113 -0.99 -13.80 6.23
C GLN A 113 -1.93 -13.92 7.43
N ARG A 114 -1.39 -13.90 8.65
CA ARG A 114 -2.19 -14.03 9.89
C ARG A 114 -2.55 -12.68 10.54
N VAL A 115 -1.97 -11.59 10.06
CA VAL A 115 -2.32 -10.26 10.54
C VAL A 115 -3.73 -9.93 10.07
N TRP A 116 -4.60 -9.58 11.00
CA TRP A 116 -6.02 -9.33 10.76
C TRP A 116 -6.83 -10.53 10.20
N GLY A 117 -6.33 -11.75 10.34
CA GLY A 117 -6.98 -12.96 9.85
C GLY A 117 -6.41 -13.45 8.52
N THR A 118 -7.10 -14.38 7.86
CA THR A 118 -6.62 -15.03 6.64
C THR A 118 -7.44 -14.69 5.38
N ASP A 119 -8.63 -14.09 5.56
CA ASP A 119 -9.46 -13.64 4.44
C ASP A 119 -8.90 -12.34 3.84
N PRO A 120 -8.56 -12.29 2.55
CA PRO A 120 -7.95 -11.13 1.94
C PRO A 120 -8.88 -9.94 1.84
N TRP A 121 -10.19 -10.14 1.60
CA TRP A 121 -11.14 -9.04 1.54
C TRP A 121 -11.36 -8.40 2.91
N ALA A 122 -11.51 -9.21 3.96
CA ALA A 122 -11.62 -8.70 5.33
C ALA A 122 -10.39 -7.90 5.76
N LYS A 123 -9.19 -8.26 5.25
CA LYS A 123 -7.97 -7.47 5.47
C LYS A 123 -8.02 -6.11 4.80
N LEU A 124 -8.49 -6.05 3.54
CA LEU A 124 -8.62 -4.80 2.81
C LEU A 124 -9.69 -3.89 3.39
N GLU A 125 -10.83 -4.45 3.80
CA GLU A 125 -11.89 -3.72 4.53
C GLU A 125 -11.32 -3.12 5.82
N ARG A 126 -10.59 -3.91 6.60
CA ARG A 126 -9.96 -3.44 7.85
C ARG A 126 -8.86 -2.41 7.61
N ALA A 127 -8.11 -2.52 6.50
CA ALA A 127 -7.15 -1.49 6.11
C ALA A 127 -7.84 -0.16 5.77
N GLY A 128 -8.98 -0.22 5.09
CA GLY A 128 -9.84 0.95 4.84
C GLY A 128 -10.41 1.57 6.11
N GLU A 129 -10.89 0.74 7.07
CA GLU A 129 -11.35 1.21 8.38
C GLU A 129 -10.24 1.90 9.17
N ALA A 130 -9.02 1.34 9.14
CA ALA A 130 -7.84 1.93 9.75
C ALA A 130 -7.48 3.26 9.08
N ALA A 131 -7.48 3.30 7.74
CA ALA A 131 -7.22 4.52 6.97
C ALA A 131 -8.23 5.62 7.31
N ALA A 132 -9.53 5.30 7.30
CA ALA A 132 -10.59 6.24 7.66
C ALA A 132 -10.46 6.76 9.10
N THR A 133 -10.12 5.88 10.05
CA THR A 133 -9.91 6.25 11.47
C THR A 133 -8.74 7.21 11.65
N LEU A 134 -7.68 7.06 10.84
CA LEU A 134 -6.44 7.84 10.92
C LEU A 134 -6.43 9.05 9.99
N GLY A 135 -7.46 9.22 9.16
CA GLY A 135 -7.51 10.28 8.14
C GLY A 135 -6.56 10.07 6.97
N ALA A 136 -6.09 8.84 6.77
CA ALA A 136 -5.28 8.47 5.61
C ALA A 136 -6.14 8.33 4.35
N ALA A 137 -5.62 8.80 3.21
CA ALA A 137 -6.39 8.78 1.95
C ALA A 137 -6.14 7.53 1.10
N VAL A 138 -5.02 6.85 1.31
CA VAL A 138 -4.53 5.77 0.45
C VAL A 138 -4.39 4.46 1.22
N VAL A 139 -4.84 3.38 0.61
CA VAL A 139 -4.56 2.00 1.00
C VAL A 139 -3.74 1.36 -0.12
N VAL A 140 -2.50 0.98 0.16
CA VAL A 140 -1.65 0.25 -0.78
C VAL A 140 -1.98 -1.23 -0.73
N VAL A 141 -2.12 -1.85 -1.90
CA VAL A 141 -2.59 -3.22 -2.05
C VAL A 141 -1.74 -4.00 -3.06
N HIS A 142 -1.23 -5.15 -2.66
CA HIS A 142 -0.59 -6.07 -3.61
C HIS A 142 -1.63 -6.87 -4.39
N PRO A 143 -1.40 -7.18 -5.67
CA PRO A 143 -2.23 -8.13 -6.40
C PRO A 143 -2.22 -9.51 -5.75
N PRO A 144 -3.28 -10.32 -5.92
CA PRO A 144 -3.40 -11.64 -5.35
C PRO A 144 -2.30 -12.60 -5.79
N PHE A 145 -1.99 -13.58 -4.95
CA PHE A 145 -1.20 -14.72 -5.39
C PHE A 145 -2.01 -15.68 -6.26
N ARG A 146 -1.39 -16.32 -7.23
CA ARG A 146 -2.04 -17.25 -8.17
C ARG A 146 -2.81 -18.40 -7.52
N TRP A 147 -2.43 -18.81 -6.33
CA TRP A 147 -3.14 -19.87 -5.60
C TRP A 147 -4.40 -19.35 -4.88
N GLN A 148 -4.57 -18.04 -4.74
CA GLN A 148 -5.77 -17.38 -4.21
C GLN A 148 -6.84 -17.20 -5.30
N ARG A 149 -7.22 -18.29 -5.99
CA ARG A 149 -8.01 -18.27 -7.24
C ARG A 149 -9.29 -17.45 -7.14
N ASN A 150 -10.06 -17.65 -6.08
CA ASN A 150 -11.34 -16.95 -5.90
C ASN A 150 -11.14 -15.45 -5.67
N TYR A 151 -10.09 -15.06 -4.94
CA TYR A 151 -9.73 -13.67 -4.73
C TYR A 151 -9.24 -13.04 -6.02
N ALA A 152 -8.35 -13.71 -6.75
CA ALA A 152 -7.79 -13.22 -8.00
C ALA A 152 -8.82 -13.01 -9.11
N SER A 153 -9.85 -13.88 -9.19
CA SER A 153 -10.86 -13.83 -10.26
C SER A 153 -11.82 -12.63 -10.16
N VAL A 154 -11.91 -12.00 -9.01
CA VAL A 154 -12.79 -10.84 -8.76
C VAL A 154 -12.02 -9.64 -8.18
N PHE A 155 -10.70 -9.64 -8.30
CA PHE A 155 -9.83 -8.68 -7.62
C PHE A 155 -10.12 -7.22 -8.05
N THR A 156 -10.05 -6.93 -9.34
CA THR A 156 -10.24 -5.56 -9.86
C THR A 156 -11.63 -5.02 -9.56
N ASP A 157 -12.67 -5.84 -9.73
CA ASP A 157 -14.05 -5.47 -9.38
C ASP A 157 -14.23 -5.27 -7.86
N GLY A 158 -13.49 -6.04 -7.06
CA GLY A 158 -13.50 -5.91 -5.61
C GLY A 158 -12.83 -4.62 -5.16
N ILE A 159 -11.69 -4.24 -5.74
CA ILE A 159 -11.01 -2.97 -5.48
C ILE A 159 -11.93 -1.79 -5.81
N ARG A 160 -12.52 -1.74 -7.00
CA ARG A 160 -13.48 -0.68 -7.37
C ARG A 160 -14.65 -0.57 -6.39
N ARG A 161 -15.18 -1.71 -5.90
CA ARG A 161 -16.25 -1.70 -4.91
C ARG A 161 -15.79 -1.13 -3.57
N LEU A 162 -14.57 -1.43 -3.13
CA LEU A 162 -14.02 -0.85 -1.91
C LEU A 162 -13.88 0.67 -2.06
N GLU A 163 -13.32 1.15 -3.17
CA GLU A 163 -13.20 2.58 -3.47
C GLU A 163 -14.57 3.27 -3.48
N ALA A 164 -15.54 2.71 -4.21
CA ALA A 164 -16.89 3.26 -4.29
C ALA A 164 -17.62 3.31 -2.94
N ASN A 165 -17.37 2.35 -2.05
CA ASN A 165 -18.02 2.25 -0.75
C ASN A 165 -17.37 3.14 0.32
N THR A 166 -16.06 3.38 0.22
CA THR A 166 -15.29 4.08 1.26
C THR A 166 -14.89 5.50 0.87
N GLY A 167 -14.82 5.79 -0.41
CA GLY A 167 -14.23 7.04 -0.93
C GLY A 167 -12.71 7.12 -0.77
N LEU A 168 -12.05 6.04 -0.34
CA LEU A 168 -10.60 5.94 -0.23
C LEU A 168 -10.00 5.45 -1.55
N ILE A 169 -8.74 5.74 -1.76
CA ILE A 169 -7.94 5.21 -2.86
C ILE A 169 -7.34 3.87 -2.45
N TYR A 170 -7.62 2.80 -3.22
CA TYR A 170 -6.96 1.50 -3.08
C TYR A 170 -5.96 1.32 -4.23
N ALA A 171 -4.75 1.82 -4.02
CA ALA A 171 -3.72 1.84 -5.05
C ALA A 171 -3.01 0.48 -5.17
N VAL A 172 -3.15 -0.15 -6.34
CA VAL A 172 -2.56 -1.48 -6.58
C VAL A 172 -1.11 -1.34 -7.00
N GLU A 173 -0.23 -1.97 -6.24
CA GLU A 173 1.21 -1.87 -6.43
C GLU A 173 1.72 -2.80 -7.54
N ASN A 174 2.69 -2.33 -8.34
CA ASN A 174 3.43 -3.19 -9.24
C ASN A 174 4.30 -4.16 -8.44
N MET A 175 4.25 -5.42 -8.84
CA MET A 175 5.09 -6.47 -8.29
C MET A 175 6.11 -6.91 -9.35
N TYR A 176 6.69 -8.08 -9.15
CA TYR A 176 7.70 -8.64 -10.05
C TYR A 176 7.55 -10.16 -10.18
N PRO A 177 8.05 -10.78 -11.26
CA PRO A 177 8.12 -12.23 -11.37
C PRO A 177 9.18 -12.77 -10.38
N TRP A 178 8.82 -13.81 -9.63
CA TRP A 178 9.80 -14.46 -8.77
C TRP A 178 10.83 -15.23 -9.61
N ARG A 179 12.09 -15.13 -9.25
CA ARG A 179 13.17 -15.86 -9.92
C ARG A 179 13.60 -17.03 -9.05
N GLY A 180 13.50 -18.24 -9.62
CA GLY A 180 13.95 -19.48 -8.96
C GLY A 180 15.45 -19.74 -9.14
N PRO A 181 16.00 -20.69 -8.40
CA PRO A 181 17.34 -21.20 -8.65
C PRO A 181 17.47 -21.65 -10.11
N GLY A 182 18.47 -21.12 -10.84
CA GLY A 182 18.65 -21.40 -12.28
C GLY A 182 18.03 -20.40 -13.23
N GLY A 183 17.48 -19.25 -12.72
CA GLY A 183 17.04 -18.12 -13.54
C GLY A 183 15.66 -18.27 -14.18
N GLY A 184 14.90 -19.33 -13.84
CA GLY A 184 13.53 -19.49 -14.29
C GLY A 184 12.59 -18.52 -13.58
N GLU A 185 11.71 -17.84 -14.34
CA GLU A 185 10.70 -16.94 -13.78
C GLU A 185 9.44 -17.68 -13.37
N VAL A 186 8.93 -17.36 -12.18
CA VAL A 186 7.67 -17.87 -11.65
C VAL A 186 6.70 -16.69 -11.51
N ARG A 187 5.61 -16.76 -12.24
CA ARG A 187 4.50 -15.80 -12.09
C ARG A 187 3.73 -16.13 -10.82
N ALA A 188 4.08 -15.46 -9.72
CA ALA A 188 3.47 -15.69 -8.42
C ALA A 188 2.12 -14.96 -8.26
N TYR A 189 1.90 -13.87 -8.97
CA TYR A 189 0.73 -12.99 -8.86
C TYR A 189 -0.29 -13.25 -9.96
N ALA A 190 -1.56 -12.93 -9.68
CA ALA A 190 -2.67 -13.04 -10.60
C ALA A 190 -3.67 -11.87 -10.39
N PRO A 191 -4.28 -11.34 -11.44
CA PRO A 191 -4.12 -11.75 -12.84
C PRO A 191 -2.73 -11.44 -13.41
N SER A 192 -1.99 -10.45 -12.86
CA SER A 192 -0.62 -10.13 -13.26
C SER A 192 0.20 -9.61 -12.08
N TRP A 193 1.52 -9.68 -12.16
CA TRP A 193 2.45 -8.93 -11.34
C TRP A 193 2.65 -7.51 -11.88
N ASP A 194 2.41 -7.29 -13.16
CA ASP A 194 2.46 -6.00 -13.81
C ASP A 194 1.10 -5.30 -13.66
N SER A 195 1.06 -4.30 -12.82
CA SER A 195 -0.16 -3.54 -12.52
C SER A 195 -0.63 -2.71 -13.71
N SER A 196 0.20 -2.45 -14.72
CA SER A 196 -0.20 -1.82 -15.98
C SER A 196 -1.30 -2.61 -16.70
N LEU A 197 -1.28 -3.94 -16.53
CA LEU A 197 -2.23 -4.88 -17.16
C LEU A 197 -3.52 -5.07 -16.35
N LEU A 198 -3.62 -4.46 -15.17
CA LEU A 198 -4.81 -4.54 -14.32
C LEU A 198 -5.77 -3.38 -14.64
N ASP A 199 -7.04 -3.71 -14.71
CA ASP A 199 -8.12 -2.72 -14.87
C ASP A 199 -8.50 -2.13 -13.50
N CYS A 200 -7.54 -1.40 -12.88
CA CYS A 200 -7.68 -0.68 -11.62
C CYS A 200 -7.52 0.81 -11.88
N ASP A 201 -8.28 1.62 -11.15
CA ASP A 201 -8.30 3.07 -11.35
C ASP A 201 -7.08 3.75 -10.71
N HIS A 202 -6.51 3.14 -9.64
CA HIS A 202 -5.37 3.70 -8.92
C HIS A 202 -4.25 2.68 -8.76
N LEU A 203 -3.02 3.15 -9.00
CA LEU A 203 -1.80 2.32 -8.95
C LEU A 203 -0.76 2.94 -8.01
N THR A 204 0.02 2.06 -7.40
CA THR A 204 1.26 2.40 -6.66
C THR A 204 2.46 1.97 -7.48
N LEU A 205 3.39 2.88 -7.71
CA LEU A 205 4.67 2.58 -8.33
C LEU A 205 5.73 2.35 -7.26
N ASP A 206 6.26 1.13 -7.18
CA ASP A 206 7.48 0.82 -6.44
C ASP A 206 8.66 0.66 -7.41
N LEU A 207 9.72 1.44 -7.17
CA LEU A 207 10.88 1.49 -8.06
C LEU A 207 11.78 0.25 -7.92
N SER A 208 11.88 -0.35 -6.71
CA SER A 208 12.64 -1.59 -6.52
C SER A 208 11.97 -2.77 -7.22
N HIS A 209 10.64 -2.83 -7.16
CA HIS A 209 9.87 -3.82 -7.89
C HIS A 209 10.00 -3.67 -9.41
N ALA A 210 9.97 -2.41 -9.90
CA ALA A 210 10.19 -2.12 -11.32
C ALA A 210 11.59 -2.58 -11.78
N ALA A 211 12.64 -2.37 -10.96
CA ALA A 211 13.99 -2.83 -11.24
C ALA A 211 14.06 -4.35 -11.45
N ILE A 212 13.49 -5.13 -10.50
CA ILE A 212 13.46 -6.59 -10.61
C ILE A 212 12.62 -7.05 -11.81
N ALA A 213 11.54 -6.34 -12.10
CA ALA A 213 10.68 -6.61 -13.25
C ALA A 213 11.31 -6.20 -14.59
N ARG A 214 12.47 -5.54 -14.59
CA ARG A 214 13.14 -4.98 -15.78
C ARG A 214 12.28 -3.94 -16.49
N GLN A 215 11.51 -3.20 -15.71
CA GLN A 215 10.73 -2.06 -16.18
C GLN A 215 11.46 -0.76 -15.84
N HIS A 216 11.22 0.28 -16.60
CA HIS A 216 11.78 1.61 -16.37
C HIS A 216 10.75 2.49 -15.64
N SER A 217 11.03 2.88 -14.41
CA SER A 217 10.09 3.62 -13.56
C SER A 217 9.61 4.93 -14.19
N VAL A 218 10.47 5.65 -14.90
CA VAL A 218 10.07 6.89 -15.61
C VAL A 218 9.03 6.62 -16.71
N GLU A 219 9.16 5.50 -17.42
CA GLU A 219 8.18 5.10 -18.44
C GLU A 219 6.85 4.72 -17.77
N LEU A 220 6.88 4.01 -16.66
CA LEU A 220 5.66 3.68 -15.89
C LEU A 220 4.94 4.93 -15.39
N VAL A 221 5.64 5.97 -14.94
CA VAL A 221 5.02 7.26 -14.58
C VAL A 221 4.24 7.85 -15.76
N ARG A 222 4.83 7.82 -16.96
CA ARG A 222 4.20 8.34 -18.18
C ARG A 222 3.00 7.52 -18.62
N ASP A 223 3.17 6.19 -18.63
CA ASP A 223 2.16 5.26 -19.14
C ASP A 223 0.94 5.18 -18.21
N TRP A 224 1.14 5.29 -16.91
CA TRP A 224 0.05 5.22 -15.95
C TRP A 224 -0.72 6.54 -15.82
N GLY A 225 -0.04 7.68 -16.02
CA GLY A 225 -0.69 8.99 -16.03
C GLY A 225 -1.56 9.23 -14.80
N GLU A 226 -2.85 9.52 -14.99
CA GLU A 226 -3.80 9.79 -13.91
C GLU A 226 -4.08 8.57 -13.00
N ARG A 227 -3.74 7.36 -13.44
CA ARG A 227 -3.86 6.15 -12.60
C ARG A 227 -2.76 6.08 -11.53
N LEU A 228 -1.65 6.80 -11.68
CA LEU A 228 -0.59 6.83 -10.69
C LEU A 228 -1.04 7.65 -9.48
N ALA A 229 -1.37 6.98 -8.39
CA ALA A 229 -1.89 7.60 -7.18
C ALA A 229 -0.87 7.63 -6.02
N HIS A 230 0.15 6.77 -6.06
CA HIS A 230 1.10 6.58 -4.98
C HIS A 230 2.47 6.13 -5.49
N VAL A 231 3.55 6.54 -4.83
CA VAL A 231 4.91 6.19 -5.24
C VAL A 231 5.74 5.77 -4.03
N HIS A 232 6.28 4.55 -4.07
CA HIS A 232 7.34 4.09 -3.19
C HIS A 232 8.69 4.44 -3.82
N LEU A 233 9.29 5.51 -3.34
CA LEU A 233 10.58 5.97 -3.82
C LEU A 233 11.69 5.22 -3.11
N THR A 234 12.31 4.38 -3.85
CA THR A 234 13.45 3.57 -3.50
C THR A 234 14.37 3.48 -4.72
N ASP A 235 15.34 2.62 -4.73
CA ASP A 235 16.11 2.24 -5.89
C ASP A 235 16.31 0.73 -5.92
N GLY A 236 16.75 0.18 -7.02
CA GLY A 236 16.96 -1.25 -7.16
C GLY A 236 17.76 -1.57 -8.42
N THR A 237 18.21 -2.81 -8.51
CA THR A 237 18.90 -3.33 -9.69
C THR A 237 18.16 -4.54 -10.24
N ASP A 238 18.45 -4.94 -11.49
CA ASP A 238 18.00 -6.21 -12.06
C ASP A 238 18.63 -7.39 -11.30
N GLY A 239 18.22 -7.60 -10.07
CA GLY A 239 18.68 -8.65 -9.16
C GLY A 239 17.62 -9.71 -8.88
N PRO A 240 17.99 -10.78 -8.15
CA PRO A 240 17.05 -11.83 -7.75
C PRO A 240 16.21 -11.48 -6.53
N THR A 241 16.53 -10.39 -5.84
CA THR A 241 15.93 -10.00 -4.56
C THR A 241 15.47 -8.56 -4.59
N ASP A 242 14.38 -8.30 -3.90
CA ASP A 242 13.88 -6.97 -3.62
C ASP A 242 14.83 -6.25 -2.64
N GLN A 243 15.45 -5.17 -3.11
CA GLN A 243 16.58 -4.54 -2.43
C GLN A 243 16.18 -3.29 -1.66
N HIS A 244 15.23 -2.51 -2.18
CA HIS A 244 14.86 -1.20 -1.63
C HIS A 244 16.09 -0.33 -1.30
N LEU A 245 16.95 -0.14 -2.29
CA LEU A 245 18.18 0.65 -2.16
C LEU A 245 17.88 2.13 -1.89
N LEU A 246 18.85 2.83 -1.34
CA LEU A 246 18.77 4.30 -1.24
C LEU A 246 18.79 4.92 -2.65
N PRO A 247 18.11 6.06 -2.85
CA PRO A 247 18.09 6.74 -4.14
C PRO A 247 19.50 6.99 -4.68
N GLY A 248 19.77 6.54 -5.91
CA GLY A 248 21.07 6.65 -6.59
C GLY A 248 22.03 5.48 -6.35
N GLU A 249 21.61 4.43 -5.63
CA GLU A 249 22.41 3.21 -5.42
C GLU A 249 22.02 2.07 -6.38
N GLY A 250 20.99 2.26 -7.21
CA GLY A 250 20.50 1.30 -8.21
C GLY A 250 20.42 1.89 -9.62
N ASP A 251 19.53 1.32 -10.45
CA ASP A 251 19.43 1.58 -11.89
C ASP A 251 18.10 2.26 -12.31
N GLN A 252 17.21 2.63 -11.34
CA GLN A 252 15.88 3.16 -11.67
C GLN A 252 15.82 4.67 -11.86
N ASP A 253 16.93 5.38 -11.60
CA ASP A 253 17.00 6.85 -11.66
C ASP A 253 15.85 7.55 -10.91
N PRO A 254 15.76 7.41 -9.57
CA PRO A 254 14.71 8.05 -8.77
C PRO A 254 14.64 9.57 -8.97
N GLY A 255 15.75 10.18 -9.39
CA GLY A 255 15.79 11.60 -9.71
C GLY A 255 14.98 11.95 -10.93
N ALA A 256 15.14 11.22 -12.02
CA ALA A 256 14.34 11.40 -13.23
C ALA A 256 12.87 11.06 -12.98
N VAL A 257 12.57 10.10 -12.10
CA VAL A 257 11.18 9.81 -11.67
C VAL A 257 10.55 11.02 -11.00
N ILE A 258 11.22 11.66 -10.04
CA ILE A 258 10.71 12.87 -9.38
C ILE A 258 10.52 14.00 -10.39
N ASP A 259 11.50 14.23 -11.27
CA ASP A 259 11.41 15.27 -12.30
C ASP A 259 10.20 15.04 -13.22
N GLU A 260 9.89 13.77 -13.55
CA GLU A 260 8.74 13.39 -14.36
C GLU A 260 7.40 13.56 -13.58
N LEU A 261 7.35 13.20 -12.30
CA LEU A 261 6.20 13.45 -11.44
C LEU A 261 5.87 14.95 -11.38
N MET A 262 6.88 15.80 -11.22
CA MET A 262 6.71 17.27 -11.21
C MET A 262 6.22 17.77 -12.58
N ARG A 263 6.77 17.23 -13.68
CA ARG A 263 6.39 17.62 -15.04
C ARG A 263 4.94 17.25 -15.37
N THR A 264 4.46 16.12 -14.86
CA THR A 264 3.06 15.67 -15.08
C THR A 264 2.06 16.32 -14.13
N GLY A 265 2.52 17.13 -13.17
CA GLY A 265 1.63 17.75 -12.18
C GLY A 265 1.10 16.76 -11.14
N TYR A 266 1.85 15.71 -10.84
CA TYR A 266 1.48 14.73 -9.81
C TYR A 266 1.33 15.39 -8.44
N THR A 267 0.18 15.19 -7.80
CA THR A 267 -0.18 15.78 -6.50
C THR A 267 -0.30 14.76 -5.36
N GLY A 268 0.09 13.51 -5.63
CA GLY A 268 0.06 12.43 -4.64
C GLY A 268 1.23 12.50 -3.66
N GLN A 269 1.51 11.36 -3.04
CA GLN A 269 2.62 11.25 -2.07
C GLN A 269 3.76 10.43 -2.65
N VAL A 270 4.99 10.83 -2.30
CA VAL A 270 6.21 10.07 -2.52
C VAL A 270 6.69 9.53 -1.18
N VAL A 271 6.66 8.23 -1.04
CA VAL A 271 7.01 7.54 0.19
C VAL A 271 8.44 7.04 0.10
N ALA A 272 9.28 7.46 1.04
CA ALA A 272 10.61 6.89 1.19
C ALA A 272 10.46 5.47 1.76
N GLU A 273 10.59 4.46 0.92
CA GLU A 273 10.53 3.05 1.29
C GLU A 273 11.87 2.37 0.99
N VAL A 274 12.85 2.68 1.82
CA VAL A 274 14.24 2.22 1.63
C VAL A 274 14.65 1.24 2.72
N SER A 275 15.46 0.26 2.37
CA SER A 275 15.96 -0.71 3.33
C SER A 275 17.10 -0.13 4.15
N THR A 276 16.88 -0.01 5.46
CA THR A 276 17.93 0.34 6.43
C THR A 276 18.31 -0.82 7.33
N ARG A 277 17.92 -2.04 6.91
CA ARG A 277 18.22 -3.27 7.62
C ARG A 277 19.73 -3.46 7.76
N GLY A 278 20.19 -3.71 8.97
CA GLY A 278 21.63 -3.84 9.25
C GLY A 278 22.34 -2.54 9.62
N MET A 279 21.71 -1.39 9.45
CA MET A 279 22.23 -0.09 9.88
C MET A 279 22.02 0.11 11.38
N THR A 280 22.97 0.78 12.02
CA THR A 280 22.79 1.32 13.38
C THR A 280 21.71 2.42 13.37
N ARG A 281 21.19 2.79 14.54
CA ARG A 281 20.20 3.89 14.65
C ARG A 281 20.70 5.21 14.06
N HIS A 282 21.98 5.50 14.22
CA HIS A 282 22.58 6.72 13.70
C HIS A 282 22.68 6.69 12.18
N GLU A 283 23.18 5.60 11.61
CA GLU A 283 23.28 5.39 10.17
C GLU A 283 21.90 5.42 9.49
N ARG A 284 20.91 4.76 10.10
CA ARG A 284 19.51 4.77 9.64
C ARG A 284 18.96 6.19 9.58
N ALA A 285 19.10 6.95 10.66
CA ALA A 285 18.65 8.33 10.69
C ALA A 285 19.35 9.19 9.62
N ALA A 286 20.64 8.98 9.42
CA ALA A 286 21.40 9.67 8.37
C ALA A 286 20.97 9.25 6.97
N ALA A 287 20.72 7.96 6.74
CA ALA A 287 20.24 7.44 5.45
C ALA A 287 18.85 8.02 5.10
N LEU A 288 17.91 7.96 6.05
CA LEU A 288 16.56 8.52 5.87
C LEU A 288 16.58 10.04 5.67
N LYS A 289 17.48 10.75 6.36
CA LYS A 289 17.65 12.20 6.11
C LYS A 289 18.18 12.47 4.70
N ARG A 290 19.17 11.70 4.22
CA ARG A 290 19.66 11.84 2.83
C ARG A 290 18.57 11.55 1.80
N THR A 291 17.73 10.53 2.04
CA THR A 291 16.59 10.22 1.16
C THR A 291 15.60 11.39 1.12
N LEU A 292 15.24 11.94 2.28
CA LEU A 292 14.37 13.11 2.35
C LEU A 292 14.96 14.29 1.58
N ASP A 293 16.23 14.63 1.84
CA ASP A 293 16.91 15.74 1.18
C ASP A 293 17.00 15.55 -0.33
N PHE A 294 17.27 14.33 -0.78
CA PHE A 294 17.29 13.99 -2.20
C PHE A 294 15.96 14.31 -2.89
N ILE A 295 14.84 14.03 -2.23
CA ILE A 295 13.50 14.33 -2.77
C ILE A 295 13.24 15.83 -2.69
N GLN A 296 13.42 16.45 -1.53
CA GLN A 296 13.10 17.86 -1.28
C GLN A 296 13.84 18.84 -2.20
N VAL A 297 15.11 18.58 -2.48
CA VAL A 297 15.90 19.39 -3.42
C VAL A 297 15.31 19.35 -4.84
N ARG A 298 14.75 18.20 -5.26
CA ARG A 298 14.19 18.06 -6.61
C ARG A 298 12.80 18.68 -6.73
N VAL A 299 12.00 18.59 -5.70
CA VAL A 299 10.66 19.21 -5.70
C VAL A 299 10.68 20.71 -5.35
N GLY A 300 11.88 21.30 -5.15
CA GLY A 300 12.04 22.73 -4.89
C GLY A 300 11.68 23.18 -3.47
N LEU A 301 11.57 22.24 -2.52
CA LEU A 301 11.30 22.53 -1.12
C LEU A 301 12.54 22.98 -0.33
N THR A 302 13.72 22.80 -0.89
CA THR A 302 15.00 23.28 -0.36
C THR A 302 15.85 23.84 -1.49
N GLU A 303 16.68 24.87 -1.22
CA GLU A 303 17.61 25.40 -2.20
C GLU A 303 18.64 24.32 -2.60
N ARG A 304 18.92 24.19 -3.91
CA ARG A 304 20.02 23.33 -4.36
C ARG A 304 21.31 23.85 -3.76
N PRO A 305 22.17 23.00 -3.15
CA PRO A 305 23.47 23.46 -2.73
C PRO A 305 24.21 24.01 -3.96
N SER A 306 24.71 25.26 -3.87
CA SER A 306 25.52 25.89 -4.90
C SER A 306 26.75 25.03 -5.14
N SER A 307 26.92 24.56 -6.38
CA SER A 307 28.03 23.74 -6.87
C SER A 307 29.36 24.49 -6.81
#